data_2d2530073f2628b30a72ca6fd3827600
#
_entry.id   2d2530073f2628b30a72ca6fd3827600
#
_cell.length_a   1.000
_cell.length_b   1.000
_cell.length_c   1.000
_cell.angle_alpha   90.00
_cell.angle_beta   90.00
_cell.angle_gamma   90.00
#
_symmetry.space_group_name_H-M   'P 1'
#
loop_
_entity.id
_entity.type
_entity.pdbx_description
1 polymer ?
#
loop_
_entity_poly.entity_id
_entity_poly.type
_entity_poly.pdbx_seq_one_letter_code
_entity_poly.pdbx_strand_id
1 'polypeptide(L)'
;MPRDFWTQVIDIELPAIVEFERPSGGDDALNAAATMLSEAAFPVILNGAGVVIGGAIGSSMALAERLDAPVCCGYQHNDAFPGSHPLFAGPLGYNGSKAGMELIAKADVVLALGTRLNPFSTLPGYGIDYWPKDAKIIQVDINPDRIGLTKPVTVGIIGDAHKVATGILDRLAPSAGDAGRAARKETIATTKSAWAQELTSLDHEDDDPGTTWNERARNREPEKMSPRKAWRAIQSLSLIHISEPTRRKR
;
A
#
# COMPACT_ATOMS: atom_id res chain seq x y z
N MET A 1 -19.74 10.58 12.72
CA MET A 1 -20.56 11.60 13.39
C MET A 1 -21.70 11.97 12.43
N PRO A 2 -22.97 11.93 12.86
CA PRO A 2 -24.10 12.33 12.03
C PRO A 2 -23.98 13.79 11.59
N ARG A 3 -24.49 14.12 10.40
CA ARG A 3 -24.33 15.47 9.81
C ARG A 3 -25.05 16.57 10.58
N ASP A 4 -26.13 16.23 11.26
CA ASP A 4 -26.93 17.13 12.09
C ASP A 4 -26.18 17.69 13.30
N PHE A 5 -25.13 17.01 13.76
CA PHE A 5 -24.24 17.52 14.82
C PHE A 5 -23.30 18.62 14.36
N TRP A 6 -23.04 18.75 13.06
CA TRP A 6 -22.06 19.73 12.55
C TRP A 6 -22.54 21.17 12.61
N THR A 7 -23.84 21.37 12.74
CA THR A 7 -24.46 22.69 12.83
C THR A 7 -24.76 23.11 14.26
N GLN A 8 -24.47 22.24 15.23
CA GLN A 8 -24.75 22.53 16.65
C GLN A 8 -23.54 23.23 17.27
N VAL A 9 -23.79 24.28 18.00
CA VAL A 9 -22.81 24.91 18.88
C VAL A 9 -22.98 24.32 20.27
N ILE A 10 -21.93 23.70 20.77
CA ILE A 10 -21.93 23.08 22.09
C ILE A 10 -20.71 23.55 22.87
N ASP A 11 -20.87 23.73 24.17
CA ASP A 11 -19.73 23.93 25.07
C ASP A 11 -19.21 22.55 25.49
N ILE A 12 -17.92 22.31 25.18
CA ILE A 12 -17.25 21.07 25.56
C ILE A 12 -16.01 21.42 26.36
N GLU A 13 -15.95 20.85 27.56
CA GLU A 13 -14.70 20.80 28.28
C GLU A 13 -13.85 19.64 27.71
N LEU A 14 -12.75 19.98 27.03
CA LEU A 14 -11.86 18.97 26.49
C LEU A 14 -11.02 18.35 27.60
N PRO A 15 -10.96 17.02 27.68
CA PRO A 15 -10.07 16.35 28.64
C PRO A 15 -8.61 16.71 28.37
N ALA A 16 -7.79 16.69 29.39
CA ALA A 16 -6.35 16.86 29.22
C ALA A 16 -5.80 15.79 28.28
N ILE A 17 -4.89 16.20 27.40
CA ILE A 17 -4.18 15.27 26.52
C ILE A 17 -3.29 14.38 27.39
N VAL A 18 -3.49 13.08 27.31
CA VAL A 18 -2.64 12.07 27.96
C VAL A 18 -1.74 11.48 26.88
N GLU A 19 -0.44 11.60 27.07
CA GLU A 19 0.54 10.92 26.22
C GLU A 19 0.67 9.46 26.66
N PHE A 20 0.46 8.55 25.70
CA PHE A 20 0.67 7.12 25.92
C PHE A 20 1.94 6.68 25.20
N GLU A 21 2.74 5.86 25.90
CA GLU A 21 3.83 5.19 25.23
C GLU A 21 3.28 4.21 24.19
N ARG A 22 3.77 4.32 22.97
CA ARG A 22 3.38 3.41 21.88
C ARG A 22 4.15 2.10 22.03
N PRO A 23 3.46 0.94 22.00
CA PRO A 23 4.13 -0.36 22.14
C PRO A 23 5.05 -0.63 20.94
N SER A 24 6.17 -1.29 21.22
CA SER A 24 7.19 -1.62 20.20
C SER A 24 7.07 -3.03 19.63
N GLY A 25 6.07 -3.81 20.06
CA GLY A 25 6.01 -5.26 19.84
C GLY A 25 6.82 -6.02 20.87
N GLY A 26 6.54 -7.31 21.01
CA GLY A 26 7.32 -8.21 21.88
C GLY A 26 8.50 -8.82 21.14
N ASP A 27 9.62 -9.07 21.81
CA ASP A 27 10.84 -9.60 21.21
C ASP A 27 10.62 -10.92 20.47
N ASP A 28 9.85 -11.84 21.04
CA ASP A 28 9.56 -13.14 20.42
C ASP A 28 8.82 -12.96 19.07
N ALA A 29 7.83 -12.08 19.04
CA ALA A 29 7.06 -11.81 17.83
C ALA A 29 7.89 -11.08 16.78
N LEU A 30 8.76 -10.13 17.20
CA LEU A 30 9.70 -9.45 16.29
C LEU A 30 10.73 -10.42 15.72
N ASN A 31 11.29 -11.32 16.53
CA ASN A 31 12.22 -12.35 16.09
C ASN A 31 11.57 -13.32 15.12
N ALA A 32 10.35 -13.77 15.41
CA ALA A 32 9.59 -14.65 14.51
C ALA A 32 9.30 -13.98 13.17
N ALA A 33 8.88 -12.71 13.18
CA ALA A 33 8.65 -11.93 11.97
C ALA A 33 9.92 -11.73 11.14
N ALA A 34 11.03 -11.37 11.78
CA ALA A 34 12.31 -11.19 11.13
C ALA A 34 12.84 -12.49 10.50
N THR A 35 12.70 -13.62 11.20
CA THR A 35 13.07 -14.94 10.68
C THR A 35 12.24 -15.28 9.44
N MET A 36 10.90 -15.16 9.53
CA MET A 36 10.02 -15.45 8.39
C MET A 36 10.34 -14.59 7.17
N LEU A 37 10.58 -13.29 7.37
CA LEU A 37 10.93 -12.36 6.28
C LEU A 37 12.33 -12.65 5.73
N SER A 38 13.27 -13.09 6.56
CA SER A 38 14.63 -13.44 6.13
C SER A 38 14.65 -14.67 5.22
N GLU A 39 13.75 -15.63 5.45
CA GLU A 39 13.62 -16.89 4.72
C GLU A 39 12.71 -16.78 3.50
N ALA A 40 11.93 -15.70 3.39
CA ALA A 40 10.94 -15.54 2.34
C ALA A 40 11.57 -15.45 0.94
N ALA A 41 11.03 -16.21 0.00
CA ALA A 41 11.41 -16.12 -1.42
C ALA A 41 10.71 -14.93 -2.11
N PHE A 42 9.46 -14.66 -1.73
CA PHE A 42 8.68 -13.54 -2.28
C PHE A 42 7.91 -12.78 -1.18
N PRO A 43 8.64 -12.06 -0.30
CA PRO A 43 7.98 -11.22 0.70
C PRO A 43 7.27 -10.05 0.03
N VAL A 44 6.09 -9.68 0.55
CA VAL A 44 5.33 -8.49 0.14
C VAL A 44 4.96 -7.69 1.38
N ILE A 45 5.08 -6.36 1.30
CA ILE A 45 4.65 -5.46 2.36
C ILE A 45 3.31 -4.83 1.96
N LEU A 46 2.35 -4.89 2.85
CA LEU A 46 1.04 -4.23 2.69
C LEU A 46 0.90 -3.14 3.75
N ASN A 47 1.06 -1.90 3.33
CA ASN A 47 0.95 -0.73 4.20
C ASN A 47 -0.50 -0.27 4.36
N GLY A 48 -0.88 0.09 5.58
CA GLY A 48 -2.17 0.70 5.88
C GLY A 48 -2.05 2.06 6.57
N ALA A 49 -3.16 2.55 7.12
CA ALA A 49 -3.25 3.84 7.82
C ALA A 49 -2.23 3.98 8.95
N GLY A 50 -1.93 2.90 9.66
CA GLY A 50 -0.97 2.91 10.77
C GLY A 50 0.45 3.31 10.36
N VAL A 51 0.82 3.10 9.09
CA VAL A 51 2.12 3.56 8.55
C VAL A 51 2.17 5.09 8.46
N VAL A 52 1.09 5.71 8.01
CA VAL A 52 0.99 7.18 7.93
C VAL A 52 0.90 7.79 9.32
N ILE A 53 -0.04 7.29 10.13
CA ILE A 53 -0.31 7.81 11.48
C ILE A 53 0.90 7.62 12.41
N GLY A 54 1.60 6.50 12.28
CA GLY A 54 2.81 6.19 13.06
C GLY A 54 4.10 6.82 12.53
N GLY A 55 4.06 7.55 11.40
CA GLY A 55 5.27 8.10 10.77
C GLY A 55 6.23 7.03 10.25
N ALA A 56 5.71 5.86 9.86
CA ALA A 56 6.48 4.66 9.53
C ALA A 56 6.87 4.55 8.04
N ILE A 57 6.63 5.58 7.22
CA ILE A 57 6.92 5.53 5.77
C ILE A 57 8.40 5.22 5.54
N GLY A 58 9.31 5.91 6.25
CA GLY A 58 10.75 5.70 6.11
C GLY A 58 11.21 4.30 6.56
N SER A 59 10.69 3.78 7.67
CA SER A 59 11.04 2.43 8.15
C SER A 59 10.43 1.33 7.27
N SER A 60 9.23 1.53 6.74
CA SER A 60 8.66 0.63 5.73
C SER A 60 9.48 0.61 4.45
N MET A 61 9.97 1.77 4.01
CA MET A 61 10.84 1.89 2.83
C MET A 61 12.16 1.15 3.05
N ALA A 62 12.79 1.34 4.20
CA ALA A 62 14.04 0.63 4.55
C ALA A 62 13.84 -0.90 4.59
N LEU A 63 12.71 -1.39 5.12
CA LEU A 63 12.37 -2.81 5.07
C LEU A 63 12.19 -3.31 3.63
N ALA A 64 11.45 -2.56 2.81
CA ALA A 64 11.20 -2.91 1.41
C ALA A 64 12.52 -3.00 0.61
N GLU A 65 13.40 -2.03 0.78
CA GLU A 65 14.72 -1.99 0.13
C GLU A 65 15.64 -3.13 0.61
N ARG A 66 15.62 -3.41 1.93
CA ARG A 66 16.43 -4.47 2.53
C ARG A 66 16.02 -5.85 2.00
N LEU A 67 14.72 -6.06 1.78
CA LEU A 67 14.15 -7.33 1.32
C LEU A 67 13.97 -7.38 -0.21
N ASP A 68 14.15 -6.28 -0.94
CA ASP A 68 13.69 -6.10 -2.32
C ASP A 68 12.21 -6.53 -2.48
N ALA A 69 11.37 -6.17 -1.49
CA ALA A 69 9.97 -6.56 -1.43
C ALA A 69 9.08 -5.53 -2.12
N PRO A 70 8.12 -5.92 -2.96
CA PRO A 70 7.13 -4.99 -3.48
C PRO A 70 6.22 -4.52 -2.35
N VAL A 71 5.82 -3.24 -2.42
CA VAL A 71 4.94 -2.62 -1.44
C VAL A 71 3.59 -2.31 -2.06
N CYS A 72 2.55 -2.86 -1.47
CA CYS A 72 1.17 -2.51 -1.74
C CYS A 72 0.62 -1.61 -0.63
N CYS A 73 -0.43 -0.85 -0.92
CA CYS A 73 -1.15 -0.06 0.07
C CYS A 73 -2.63 -0.43 0.11
N GLY A 74 -3.28 -0.19 1.25
CA GLY A 74 -4.74 -0.22 1.30
C GLY A 74 -5.32 0.87 0.39
N TYR A 75 -6.50 0.64 -0.19
CA TYR A 75 -7.07 1.48 -1.25
C TYR A 75 -7.28 2.97 -0.87
N GLN A 76 -7.32 3.30 0.41
CA GLN A 76 -7.47 4.66 0.93
C GLN A 76 -6.15 5.30 1.40
N HIS A 77 -5.02 4.59 1.29
CA HIS A 77 -3.75 4.99 1.87
C HIS A 77 -2.62 4.95 0.84
N ASN A 78 -2.85 5.62 -0.30
CA ASN A 78 -1.83 5.78 -1.34
C ASN A 78 -0.64 6.63 -0.88
N ASP A 79 -0.79 7.35 0.21
CA ASP A 79 0.21 8.14 0.90
C ASP A 79 1.11 7.31 1.85
N ALA A 80 0.79 6.02 2.07
CA ALA A 80 1.55 5.15 2.96
C ALA A 80 2.89 4.65 2.38
N PHE A 81 3.20 4.99 1.12
CA PHE A 81 4.48 4.71 0.49
C PHE A 81 4.71 5.65 -0.69
N PRO A 82 5.97 6.06 -0.99
CA PRO A 82 6.24 6.96 -2.12
C PRO A 82 5.83 6.33 -3.46
N GLY A 83 4.93 6.98 -4.20
CA GLY A 83 4.40 6.47 -5.47
C GLY A 83 5.44 6.34 -6.59
N SER A 84 6.53 7.12 -6.52
CA SER A 84 7.65 7.06 -7.47
C SER A 84 8.68 5.97 -7.16
N HIS A 85 8.57 5.30 -5.99
CA HIS A 85 9.55 4.30 -5.59
C HIS A 85 9.48 3.05 -6.48
N PRO A 86 10.61 2.47 -6.93
CA PRO A 86 10.61 1.29 -7.80
C PRO A 86 9.85 0.09 -7.26
N LEU A 87 9.85 -0.10 -5.94
CA LEU A 87 9.16 -1.21 -5.26
C LEU A 87 7.67 -0.93 -5.01
N PHE A 88 7.16 0.27 -5.27
CA PHE A 88 5.73 0.55 -5.11
C PHE A 88 4.91 -0.18 -6.18
N ALA A 89 4.03 -1.06 -5.76
CA ALA A 89 3.17 -1.87 -6.63
C ALA A 89 1.76 -1.28 -6.80
N GLY A 90 1.40 -0.31 -5.97
CA GLY A 90 0.10 0.37 -5.99
C GLY A 90 -0.89 -0.12 -4.93
N PRO A 91 -2.07 0.49 -4.87
CA PRO A 91 -3.11 0.10 -3.92
C PRO A 91 -3.74 -1.25 -4.28
N LEU A 92 -4.25 -1.94 -3.25
CA LEU A 92 -5.08 -3.14 -3.39
C LEU A 92 -6.56 -2.81 -3.19
N GLY A 93 -7.42 -3.78 -3.50
CA GLY A 93 -8.84 -3.71 -3.24
C GLY A 93 -9.61 -2.85 -4.24
N TYR A 94 -10.63 -2.17 -3.77
CA TYR A 94 -11.51 -1.37 -4.61
C TYR A 94 -10.73 -0.30 -5.39
N ASN A 95 -10.85 -0.31 -6.73
CA ASN A 95 -10.06 0.54 -7.63
C ASN A 95 -8.54 0.41 -7.45
N GLY A 96 -8.08 -0.77 -7.05
CA GLY A 96 -6.65 -1.03 -6.83
C GLY A 96 -5.85 -1.21 -8.12
N SER A 97 -4.55 -1.43 -7.94
CA SER A 97 -3.60 -1.71 -9.03
C SER A 97 -3.62 -3.20 -9.38
N LYS A 98 -3.80 -3.52 -10.66
CA LYS A 98 -3.68 -4.90 -11.15
C LYS A 98 -2.28 -5.45 -10.87
N ALA A 99 -1.23 -4.65 -11.09
CA ALA A 99 0.13 -5.05 -10.76
C ALA A 99 0.31 -5.37 -9.27
N GLY A 100 -0.26 -4.57 -8.37
CA GLY A 100 -0.24 -4.86 -6.94
C GLY A 100 -0.93 -6.18 -6.61
N MET A 101 -2.09 -6.46 -7.23
CA MET A 101 -2.83 -7.71 -7.06
C MET A 101 -2.05 -8.92 -7.57
N GLU A 102 -1.44 -8.82 -8.74
CA GLU A 102 -0.64 -9.90 -9.32
C GLU A 102 0.65 -10.17 -8.52
N LEU A 103 1.25 -9.13 -7.92
CA LEU A 103 2.45 -9.29 -7.10
C LEU A 103 2.13 -9.90 -5.73
N ILE A 104 1.10 -9.43 -5.04
CA ILE A 104 0.75 -10.00 -3.73
C ILE A 104 0.27 -11.45 -3.86
N ALA A 105 -0.34 -11.83 -4.98
CA ALA A 105 -0.76 -13.20 -5.25
C ALA A 105 0.42 -14.21 -5.26
N LYS A 106 1.64 -13.73 -5.46
CA LYS A 106 2.88 -14.55 -5.48
C LYS A 106 3.56 -14.63 -4.11
N ALA A 107 3.04 -13.92 -3.11
CA ALA A 107 3.67 -13.84 -1.81
C ALA A 107 3.68 -15.19 -1.09
N ASP A 108 4.82 -15.55 -0.52
CA ASP A 108 4.96 -16.60 0.48
C ASP A 108 4.91 -16.03 1.91
N VAL A 109 5.26 -14.74 2.07
CA VAL A 109 5.11 -13.99 3.33
C VAL A 109 4.53 -12.61 3.03
N VAL A 110 3.49 -12.21 3.76
CA VAL A 110 2.93 -10.85 3.71
C VAL A 110 3.16 -10.17 5.06
N LEU A 111 3.87 -9.04 5.05
CA LEU A 111 3.93 -8.12 6.18
C LEU A 111 2.82 -7.08 6.04
N ALA A 112 1.73 -7.27 6.77
CA ALA A 112 0.60 -6.35 6.87
C ALA A 112 0.89 -5.30 7.95
N LEU A 113 1.51 -4.17 7.57
CA LEU A 113 2.02 -3.15 8.47
C LEU A 113 0.99 -2.04 8.68
N GLY A 114 0.52 -1.89 9.93
CA GLY A 114 -0.42 -0.84 10.30
C GLY A 114 -1.75 -0.91 9.53
N THR A 115 -2.20 -2.12 9.21
CA THR A 115 -3.45 -2.35 8.47
C THR A 115 -4.31 -3.40 9.15
N ARG A 116 -5.59 -3.07 9.31
CA ARG A 116 -6.61 -4.01 9.81
C ARG A 116 -7.08 -5.02 8.76
N LEU A 117 -6.48 -5.03 7.57
CA LEU A 117 -6.86 -5.88 6.45
C LEU A 117 -8.36 -5.74 6.10
N ASN A 118 -8.84 -4.49 6.06
CA ASN A 118 -10.24 -4.18 5.74
C ASN A 118 -10.68 -4.91 4.45
N PRO A 119 -11.88 -5.52 4.41
CA PRO A 119 -12.39 -6.18 3.22
C PRO A 119 -12.32 -5.33 1.94
N PHE A 120 -12.59 -4.03 2.01
CA PHE A 120 -12.45 -3.14 0.85
C PHE A 120 -11.00 -3.02 0.33
N SER A 121 -9.99 -3.20 1.20
CA SER A 121 -8.57 -3.22 0.82
C SER A 121 -8.11 -4.58 0.31
N THR A 122 -8.95 -5.61 0.37
CA THR A 122 -8.64 -6.97 -0.07
C THR A 122 -9.69 -7.56 -1.01
N LEU A 123 -10.60 -6.74 -1.55
CA LEU A 123 -11.59 -7.17 -2.55
C LEU A 123 -10.88 -7.61 -3.84
N PRO A 124 -11.29 -8.75 -4.41
CA PRO A 124 -10.86 -9.15 -5.74
C PRO A 124 -11.13 -8.05 -6.78
N GLY A 125 -10.22 -7.90 -7.74
CA GLY A 125 -10.33 -6.96 -8.83
C GLY A 125 -9.84 -7.57 -10.14
N TYR A 126 -10.29 -7.05 -11.26
CA TYR A 126 -9.91 -7.52 -12.61
C TYR A 126 -10.12 -9.03 -12.83
N GLY A 127 -11.08 -9.65 -12.13
CA GLY A 127 -11.29 -11.10 -12.18
C GLY A 127 -10.22 -11.93 -11.45
N ILE A 128 -9.33 -11.32 -10.68
CA ILE A 128 -8.24 -11.97 -9.98
C ILE A 128 -8.62 -12.17 -8.50
N ASP A 129 -8.67 -13.42 -8.03
CA ASP A 129 -8.67 -13.78 -6.61
C ASP A 129 -7.22 -13.79 -6.13
N TYR A 130 -6.72 -12.60 -5.79
CA TYR A 130 -5.29 -12.36 -5.58
C TYR A 130 -4.79 -12.60 -4.17
N TRP A 131 -5.68 -12.82 -3.19
CA TRP A 131 -5.21 -13.00 -1.83
C TRP A 131 -4.44 -14.33 -1.69
N PRO A 132 -3.16 -14.31 -1.25
CA PRO A 132 -2.34 -15.51 -1.21
C PRO A 132 -2.80 -16.42 -0.07
N LYS A 133 -3.45 -17.56 -0.40
CA LYS A 133 -4.09 -18.45 0.58
C LYS A 133 -3.06 -19.20 1.44
N ASP A 134 -1.90 -19.49 0.87
CA ASP A 134 -0.84 -20.28 1.51
C ASP A 134 0.26 -19.42 2.13
N ALA A 135 0.20 -18.09 1.95
CA ALA A 135 1.18 -17.19 2.50
C ALA A 135 1.08 -17.09 4.02
N LYS A 136 2.22 -16.99 4.66
CA LYS A 136 2.31 -16.63 6.08
C LYS A 136 2.05 -15.15 6.25
N ILE A 137 1.12 -14.79 7.12
CA ILE A 137 0.75 -13.38 7.35
C ILE A 137 1.34 -12.91 8.68
N ILE A 138 2.12 -11.85 8.62
CA ILE A 138 2.57 -11.08 9.78
C ILE A 138 1.69 -9.84 9.83
N GLN A 139 0.87 -9.68 10.85
CA GLN A 139 0.02 -8.50 10.99
C GLN A 139 0.46 -7.63 12.15
N VAL A 140 0.67 -6.35 11.88
CA VAL A 140 1.05 -5.33 12.85
C VAL A 140 -0.08 -4.33 12.97
N ASP A 141 -0.63 -4.20 14.16
CA ASP A 141 -1.63 -3.18 14.49
C ASP A 141 -1.43 -2.72 15.94
N ILE A 142 -1.72 -1.45 16.23
CA ILE A 142 -1.67 -0.92 17.59
C ILE A 142 -2.88 -1.39 18.41
N ASN A 143 -3.98 -1.73 17.75
CA ASN A 143 -5.19 -2.25 18.39
C ASN A 143 -5.22 -3.79 18.30
N PRO A 144 -5.14 -4.50 19.43
CA PRO A 144 -5.16 -5.96 19.47
C PRO A 144 -6.43 -6.56 18.82
N ASP A 145 -7.57 -5.89 18.91
CA ASP A 145 -8.84 -6.37 18.38
C ASP A 145 -8.87 -6.43 16.83
N ARG A 146 -7.86 -5.87 16.17
CA ARG A 146 -7.73 -5.87 14.72
C ARG A 146 -6.90 -7.03 14.18
N ILE A 147 -6.09 -7.66 15.04
CA ILE A 147 -5.21 -8.75 14.62
C ILE A 147 -6.04 -10.02 14.43
N GLY A 148 -5.92 -10.63 13.24
CA GLY A 148 -6.64 -11.86 12.89
C GLY A 148 -8.14 -11.68 12.65
N LEU A 149 -8.68 -10.45 12.68
CA LEU A 149 -10.12 -10.20 12.57
C LEU A 149 -10.70 -10.62 11.20
N THR A 150 -9.96 -10.41 10.12
CA THR A 150 -10.47 -10.59 8.75
C THR A 150 -9.75 -11.67 7.97
N LYS A 151 -8.53 -11.98 8.33
CA LYS A 151 -7.68 -12.98 7.69
C LYS A 151 -6.92 -13.79 8.74
N PRO A 152 -6.66 -15.07 8.51
CA PRO A 152 -5.77 -15.84 9.37
C PRO A 152 -4.38 -15.21 9.43
N VAL A 153 -3.80 -15.16 10.62
CA VAL A 153 -2.50 -14.53 10.89
C VAL A 153 -1.57 -15.57 11.49
N THR A 154 -0.33 -15.60 11.00
CA THR A 154 0.73 -16.49 11.51
C THR A 154 1.45 -15.84 12.68
N VAL A 155 1.77 -14.54 12.56
CA VAL A 155 2.37 -13.74 13.64
C VAL A 155 1.61 -12.43 13.80
N GLY A 156 0.99 -12.22 14.95
CA GLY A 156 0.35 -10.98 15.34
C GLY A 156 1.28 -10.13 16.22
N ILE A 157 1.47 -8.85 15.87
CA ILE A 157 2.33 -7.93 16.62
C ILE A 157 1.50 -6.72 17.03
N ILE A 158 1.30 -6.56 18.36
CA ILE A 158 0.67 -5.36 18.89
C ILE A 158 1.74 -4.29 19.03
N GLY A 159 1.69 -3.27 18.19
CA GLY A 159 2.72 -2.23 18.19
C GLY A 159 2.50 -1.09 17.24
N ASP A 160 3.25 -0.01 17.49
CA ASP A 160 3.37 1.12 16.59
C ASP A 160 4.10 0.70 15.31
N ALA A 161 3.57 1.06 14.15
CA ALA A 161 4.10 0.61 12.87
C ALA A 161 5.59 1.00 12.68
N HIS A 162 6.00 2.20 13.14
CA HIS A 162 7.39 2.64 13.01
C HIS A 162 8.32 1.83 13.93
N LYS A 163 7.95 1.69 15.21
CA LYS A 163 8.76 0.94 16.18
C LYS A 163 8.89 -0.53 15.78
N VAL A 164 7.79 -1.14 15.34
CA VAL A 164 7.80 -2.56 14.91
C VAL A 164 8.60 -2.73 13.62
N ALA A 165 8.42 -1.87 12.62
CA ALA A 165 9.19 -1.94 11.38
C ALA A 165 10.69 -1.80 11.63
N THR A 166 11.10 -0.87 12.49
CA THR A 166 12.51 -0.71 12.90
C THR A 166 12.99 -1.95 13.67
N GLY A 167 12.20 -2.42 14.63
CA GLY A 167 12.55 -3.61 15.41
C GLY A 167 12.71 -4.89 14.56
N ILE A 168 11.91 -5.06 13.52
CA ILE A 168 12.08 -6.15 12.54
C ILE A 168 13.35 -5.92 11.74
N LEU A 169 13.57 -4.70 11.20
CA LEU A 169 14.74 -4.37 10.38
C LEU A 169 16.06 -4.68 11.11
N ASP A 170 16.14 -4.34 12.39
CA ASP A 170 17.33 -4.57 13.23
C ASP A 170 17.63 -6.06 13.46
N ARG A 171 16.62 -6.92 13.28
CA ARG A 171 16.69 -8.38 13.50
C ARG A 171 16.80 -9.20 12.22
N LEU A 172 16.69 -8.55 11.04
CA LEU A 172 16.83 -9.27 9.77
C LEU A 172 18.22 -9.89 9.63
N ALA A 173 18.25 -11.14 9.19
CA ALA A 173 19.52 -11.81 8.86
C ALA A 173 20.28 -11.01 7.77
N PRO A 174 21.64 -11.06 7.74
CA PRO A 174 22.42 -10.42 6.69
C PRO A 174 22.02 -10.84 5.28
N SER A 175 21.60 -12.11 5.10
CA SER A 175 21.11 -12.69 3.86
C SER A 175 19.62 -12.46 3.59
N ALA A 176 18.91 -11.69 4.43
CA ALA A 176 17.49 -11.43 4.23
C ALA A 176 17.25 -10.77 2.86
N GLY A 177 16.27 -11.30 2.13
CA GLY A 177 15.94 -10.86 0.78
C GLY A 177 16.82 -11.45 -0.33
N ASP A 178 17.86 -12.22 -0.04
CA ASP A 178 18.73 -12.82 -1.08
C ASP A 178 18.04 -13.98 -1.80
N ALA A 179 17.25 -14.76 -1.08
CA ALA A 179 16.47 -15.85 -1.67
C ALA A 179 15.54 -15.30 -2.77
N GLY A 180 15.72 -15.82 -4.00
CA GLY A 180 14.89 -15.42 -5.15
C GLY A 180 15.04 -13.95 -5.61
N ARG A 181 16.00 -13.18 -5.10
CA ARG A 181 16.16 -11.73 -5.33
C ARG A 181 16.12 -11.35 -6.82
N ALA A 182 16.90 -12.00 -7.66
CA ALA A 182 16.99 -11.67 -9.08
C ALA A 182 15.63 -11.90 -9.79
N ALA A 183 15.05 -13.07 -9.59
CA ALA A 183 13.75 -13.43 -10.17
C ALA A 183 12.63 -12.52 -9.63
N ARG A 184 12.68 -12.13 -8.36
CA ARG A 184 11.72 -11.21 -7.75
C ARG A 184 11.80 -9.83 -8.37
N LYS A 185 13.02 -9.25 -8.53
CA LYS A 185 13.21 -7.96 -9.19
C LYS A 185 12.68 -7.94 -10.62
N GLU A 186 12.98 -8.99 -11.38
CA GLU A 186 12.46 -9.15 -12.74
C GLU A 186 10.94 -9.24 -12.75
N THR A 187 10.36 -10.04 -11.86
CA THR A 187 8.91 -10.18 -11.73
C THR A 187 8.24 -8.85 -11.40
N ILE A 188 8.79 -8.07 -10.47
CA ILE A 188 8.27 -6.75 -10.10
C ILE A 188 8.31 -5.81 -11.32
N ALA A 189 9.45 -5.74 -11.99
CA ALA A 189 9.64 -4.84 -13.13
C ALA A 189 8.71 -5.21 -14.30
N THR A 190 8.61 -6.47 -14.67
CA THR A 190 7.77 -6.95 -15.78
C THR A 190 6.29 -6.76 -15.49
N THR A 191 5.82 -7.11 -14.28
CA THR A 191 4.42 -6.94 -13.88
C THR A 191 4.00 -5.46 -13.89
N LYS A 192 4.84 -4.59 -13.34
CA LYS A 192 4.58 -3.14 -13.35
C LYS A 192 4.57 -2.56 -14.76
N SER A 193 5.51 -2.99 -15.61
CA SER A 193 5.59 -2.54 -17.00
C SER A 193 4.36 -2.98 -17.80
N ALA A 194 3.94 -4.23 -17.66
CA ALA A 194 2.74 -4.75 -18.31
C ALA A 194 1.49 -3.95 -17.91
N TRP A 195 1.33 -3.67 -16.61
CA TRP A 195 0.22 -2.85 -16.14
C TRP A 195 0.27 -1.42 -16.66
N ALA A 196 1.45 -0.81 -16.72
CA ALA A 196 1.61 0.53 -17.28
C ALA A 196 1.25 0.58 -18.77
N GLN A 197 1.60 -0.46 -19.53
CA GLN A 197 1.22 -0.60 -20.95
C GLN A 197 -0.28 -0.78 -21.11
N GLU A 198 -0.91 -1.65 -20.29
CA GLU A 198 -2.36 -1.85 -20.30
C GLU A 198 -3.10 -0.54 -19.98
N LEU A 199 -2.65 0.22 -18.96
CA LEU A 199 -3.23 1.53 -18.66
C LEU A 199 -3.07 2.52 -19.83
N THR A 200 -1.99 2.42 -20.59
CA THR A 200 -1.78 3.27 -21.77
C THR A 200 -2.72 2.87 -22.89
N SER A 201 -2.94 1.58 -23.14
CA SER A 201 -3.91 1.13 -24.14
C SER A 201 -5.33 1.58 -23.81
N LEU A 202 -5.73 1.51 -22.55
CA LEU A 202 -7.05 1.98 -22.10
C LEU A 202 -7.28 3.49 -22.31
N ASP A 203 -6.23 4.31 -22.40
CA ASP A 203 -6.38 5.71 -22.74
C ASP A 203 -6.72 5.93 -24.23
N HIS A 204 -6.34 5.00 -25.09
CA HIS A 204 -6.68 5.01 -26.52
C HIS A 204 -8.05 4.40 -26.76
N GLU A 205 -8.50 3.42 -25.95
CA GLU A 205 -9.83 2.84 -26.07
C GLU A 205 -10.96 3.85 -25.78
N ASP A 206 -10.68 4.90 -25.00
CA ASP A 206 -11.62 5.99 -24.79
C ASP A 206 -11.94 6.76 -26.10
N ASP A 207 -11.10 6.61 -27.14
CA ASP A 207 -11.28 7.22 -28.46
C ASP A 207 -12.00 6.26 -29.46
N ASP A 208 -12.19 4.95 -29.09
CA ASP A 208 -12.87 3.96 -29.93
C ASP A 208 -14.38 3.87 -29.57
N PRO A 209 -15.30 4.19 -30.49
CA PRO A 209 -16.73 4.13 -30.24
C PRO A 209 -17.32 2.72 -30.13
N GLY A 210 -16.49 1.65 -30.20
CA GLY A 210 -16.93 0.25 -30.32
C GLY A 210 -17.07 -0.55 -29.03
N THR A 211 -16.55 -0.10 -27.86
CA THR A 211 -16.56 -0.90 -26.62
C THR A 211 -17.79 -0.63 -25.74
N THR A 212 -18.24 -1.67 -25.01
CA THR A 212 -19.47 -1.62 -24.17
C THR A 212 -19.46 -0.57 -23.06
N TRP A 213 -18.30 -0.08 -22.65
CA TRP A 213 -18.15 1.11 -21.80
C TRP A 213 -18.55 2.40 -22.52
N ASN A 214 -18.51 2.40 -23.84
CA ASN A 214 -18.75 3.55 -24.69
C ASN A 214 -20.20 3.88 -24.94
N GLU A 215 -21.17 3.05 -24.56
CA GLU A 215 -22.58 3.49 -24.65
C GLU A 215 -22.89 4.69 -23.75
N ARG A 216 -22.21 4.80 -22.60
CA ARG A 216 -22.25 6.00 -21.76
C ARG A 216 -21.32 7.12 -22.31
N ALA A 217 -20.29 6.77 -23.08
CA ALA A 217 -19.39 7.72 -23.70
C ALA A 217 -19.94 8.28 -25.02
N ARG A 218 -20.87 7.58 -25.70
CA ARG A 218 -21.53 8.05 -26.94
C ARG A 218 -22.29 9.38 -26.78
N ASN A 219 -22.66 9.75 -25.56
CA ASN A 219 -23.26 11.03 -25.23
C ASN A 219 -22.23 12.06 -24.76
N ARG A 220 -20.92 11.76 -24.82
CA ARG A 220 -19.89 12.76 -24.55
C ARG A 220 -19.69 13.62 -25.79
N GLU A 221 -19.72 14.91 -25.58
CA GLU A 221 -19.28 15.84 -26.60
C GLU A 221 -17.82 15.51 -26.98
N PRO A 222 -17.47 15.40 -28.29
CA PRO A 222 -16.14 14.94 -28.73
C PRO A 222 -14.97 15.78 -28.20
N GLU A 223 -15.24 16.97 -27.69
CA GLU A 223 -14.26 17.92 -27.18
C GLU A 223 -13.93 17.73 -25.69
N LYS A 224 -14.63 16.85 -24.97
CA LYS A 224 -14.40 16.65 -23.52
C LYS A 224 -13.32 15.61 -23.28
N MET A 225 -12.27 16.04 -22.59
CA MET A 225 -11.19 15.16 -22.14
C MET A 225 -11.71 14.13 -21.14
N SER A 226 -11.29 12.85 -21.28
CA SER A 226 -11.63 11.83 -20.29
C SER A 226 -11.01 12.15 -18.93
N PRO A 227 -11.63 11.75 -17.79
CA PRO A 227 -11.04 11.95 -16.47
C PRO A 227 -9.63 11.37 -16.34
N ARG A 228 -9.34 10.25 -17.00
CA ARG A 228 -8.02 9.60 -16.99
C ARG A 228 -6.98 10.45 -17.73
N LYS A 229 -7.31 10.95 -18.92
CA LYS A 229 -6.44 11.87 -19.67
C LYS A 229 -6.17 13.16 -18.89
N ALA A 230 -7.21 13.72 -18.23
CA ALA A 230 -7.07 14.88 -17.38
C ALA A 230 -6.11 14.64 -16.22
N TRP A 231 -6.25 13.50 -15.51
CA TRP A 231 -5.35 13.12 -14.43
C TRP A 231 -3.91 12.94 -14.90
N ARG A 232 -3.67 12.31 -16.04
CA ARG A 232 -2.32 12.19 -16.61
C ARG A 232 -1.69 13.53 -16.93
N ALA A 233 -2.46 14.43 -17.53
CA ALA A 233 -1.99 15.79 -17.80
C ALA A 233 -1.60 16.51 -16.50
N ILE A 234 -2.42 16.40 -15.45
CA ILE A 234 -2.13 16.98 -14.13
C ILE A 234 -0.87 16.34 -13.54
N GLN A 235 -0.73 15.03 -13.59
CA GLN A 235 0.44 14.33 -13.06
C GLN A 235 1.73 14.73 -13.79
N SER A 236 1.69 14.88 -15.11
CA SER A 236 2.85 15.33 -15.88
C SER A 236 3.27 16.76 -15.53
N LEU A 237 2.30 17.66 -15.35
CA LEU A 237 2.55 19.02 -14.89
C LEU A 237 3.06 19.08 -13.46
N SER A 238 2.49 18.26 -12.57
CA SER A 238 2.93 18.18 -11.16
C SER A 238 4.38 17.71 -11.02
N LEU A 239 4.82 16.76 -11.83
CA LEU A 239 6.21 16.29 -11.83
C LEU A 239 7.20 17.37 -12.29
N ILE A 240 6.79 18.25 -13.21
CA ILE A 240 7.61 19.39 -13.65
C ILE A 240 7.78 20.41 -12.51
N HIS A 241 6.76 20.61 -11.67
CA HIS A 241 6.79 21.55 -10.57
C HIS A 241 7.44 21.00 -9.29
N ILE A 242 7.48 19.69 -9.09
CA ILE A 242 8.12 19.06 -7.93
C ILE A 242 9.64 18.97 -8.10
N SER A 243 10.14 18.95 -9.35
CA SER A 243 11.58 18.89 -9.61
C SER A 243 12.35 20.20 -9.43
N GLU A 244 11.64 21.33 -9.30
CA GLU A 244 12.25 22.62 -8.95
C GLU A 244 11.72 23.15 -7.62
N PRO A 245 12.42 22.87 -6.50
CA PRO A 245 12.14 23.61 -5.28
C PRO A 245 12.47 25.09 -5.54
N THR A 246 11.45 25.93 -5.67
CA THR A 246 11.62 27.36 -5.74
C THR A 246 12.42 27.81 -4.52
N ARG A 247 13.72 28.07 -4.68
CA ARG A 247 14.52 28.84 -3.73
C ARG A 247 13.88 30.22 -3.64
N ARG A 248 12.98 30.41 -2.69
CA ARG A 248 12.64 31.76 -2.25
C ARG A 248 13.94 32.36 -1.68
N LYS A 249 14.61 33.20 -2.47
CA LYS A 249 15.59 34.13 -1.92
C LYS A 249 14.84 35.02 -0.94
N ARG A 250 15.24 34.98 0.33
CA ARG A 250 14.97 36.04 1.30
C ARG A 250 15.85 37.24 1.01
#